data_4346ed3f5200e5cfe647ab2488ae6a52
#
_entry.id   4346ed3f5200e5cfe647ab2488ae6a52
#
_cell.length_a   1.000
_cell.length_b   1.000
_cell.length_c   1.000
_cell.angle_alpha   90.00
_cell.angle_beta   90.00
_cell.angle_gamma   90.00
#
_symmetry.space_group_name_H-M   'P 1'
#
loop_
_entity.id
_entity.type
_entity.pdbx_description
1 polymer ?
#
loop_
_entity_poly.entity_id
_entity_poly.type
_entity_poly.pdbx_seq_one_letter_code
_entity_poly.pdbx_strand_id
1 'polypeptide(L)'
;FNVVAGDDVINSVEHGQAQVISGTATGASVGDKLVITIGSNQYTTTVDASGKWSVGVPASDISALTDGTVTLSATITDSAGNSSTQTHDVVVNTASVALTVNTLSGDDVINAAEKGEDLLLSGTSNQPEATTITVNLNGINYTATTDASGNWSVTVPASAVSALGEANYTVTASVTDNVGNSAAATHDVLVDSSLPVVTLNHFAGDNIVNAAEVAAGQTLTGKVSNAASGDRSEERRVGK
;
A
#
# COMPACT_ATOMS: atom_id res chain seq x y z
N PHE A 1 -22.75 27.48 4.69
CA PHE A 1 -21.48 26.90 4.30
C PHE A 1 -21.65 25.91 3.15
N ASN A 2 -20.66 25.84 2.28
CA ASN A 2 -20.48 24.72 1.37
C ASN A 2 -19.66 23.62 2.06
N VAL A 3 -19.70 22.41 1.48
CA VAL A 3 -18.87 21.29 1.93
C VAL A 3 -17.39 21.67 1.89
N VAL A 4 -16.66 21.39 2.96
CA VAL A 4 -15.22 21.63 3.11
C VAL A 4 -14.46 20.37 2.71
N ALA A 5 -13.28 20.51 2.10
CA ALA A 5 -12.41 19.43 1.67
C ALA A 5 -13.09 18.39 0.72
N GLY A 6 -14.37 18.58 0.37
CA GLY A 6 -15.12 17.70 -0.52
C GLY A 6 -16.18 16.82 0.18
N ASP A 7 -16.02 16.57 1.48
CA ASP A 7 -16.86 15.67 2.27
C ASP A 7 -17.05 16.10 3.75
N ASP A 8 -16.59 17.29 4.11
CA ASP A 8 -16.57 17.80 5.49
C ASP A 8 -15.63 17.00 6.43
N VAL A 9 -14.68 16.24 5.85
CA VAL A 9 -13.61 15.59 6.59
C VAL A 9 -12.27 16.11 6.08
N ILE A 10 -11.38 16.48 6.98
CA ILE A 10 -9.99 16.85 6.67
C ILE A 10 -9.13 15.63 7.06
N ASN A 11 -8.78 14.84 6.08
CA ASN A 11 -7.92 13.66 6.24
C ASN A 11 -6.44 14.05 6.32
N SER A 12 -5.53 13.08 6.48
CA SER A 12 -4.10 13.31 6.65
C SER A 12 -3.43 14.04 5.48
N VAL A 13 -3.93 13.87 4.26
CA VAL A 13 -3.41 14.56 3.07
C VAL A 13 -3.89 16.01 3.04
N GLU A 14 -5.16 16.22 3.28
CA GLU A 14 -5.80 17.53 3.25
C GLU A 14 -5.38 18.41 4.43
N HIS A 15 -5.06 17.79 5.58
CA HIS A 15 -4.53 18.45 6.76
C HIS A 15 -3.19 19.15 6.49
N GLY A 16 -2.42 18.68 5.52
CA GLY A 16 -1.18 19.31 5.05
C GLY A 16 -1.37 20.38 3.97
N GLN A 17 -2.61 20.68 3.55
CA GLN A 17 -2.90 21.55 2.43
C GLN A 17 -3.75 22.77 2.84
N ALA A 18 -3.62 23.85 2.05
CA ALA A 18 -4.50 24.99 2.18
C ALA A 18 -5.94 24.61 1.78
N GLN A 19 -6.93 25.07 2.56
CA GLN A 19 -8.33 24.81 2.29
C GLN A 19 -9.06 26.10 1.91
N VAL A 20 -10.12 25.99 1.11
CA VAL A 20 -11.02 27.09 0.79
C VAL A 20 -12.34 26.87 1.52
N ILE A 21 -12.67 27.76 2.42
CA ILE A 21 -13.97 27.78 3.10
C ILE A 21 -14.86 28.77 2.37
N SER A 22 -16.07 28.33 2.02
CA SER A 22 -16.98 29.13 1.22
C SER A 22 -18.45 28.90 1.60
N GLY A 23 -19.32 29.75 1.10
CA GLY A 23 -20.75 29.62 1.31
C GLY A 23 -21.55 30.71 0.63
N THR A 24 -22.83 30.80 1.02
CA THR A 24 -23.76 31.82 0.54
C THR A 24 -24.36 32.60 1.72
N ALA A 25 -24.57 33.89 1.51
CA ALA A 25 -25.21 34.79 2.48
C ALA A 25 -26.51 35.34 1.87
N THR A 26 -27.62 34.65 2.12
CA THR A 26 -28.94 35.04 1.59
C THR A 26 -29.45 36.30 2.27
N GLY A 27 -29.85 37.28 1.46
CA GLY A 27 -30.36 38.56 1.95
C GLY A 27 -29.28 39.58 2.35
N ALA A 28 -27.99 39.21 2.21
CA ALA A 28 -26.89 40.12 2.40
C ALA A 28 -26.67 41.04 1.20
N SER A 29 -26.09 42.21 1.44
CA SER A 29 -25.70 43.17 0.42
C SER A 29 -24.27 42.89 -0.07
N VAL A 30 -23.98 43.26 -1.32
CA VAL A 30 -22.62 43.18 -1.88
C VAL A 30 -21.68 44.01 -0.99
N GLY A 31 -20.59 43.45 -0.55
CA GLY A 31 -19.61 44.10 0.31
C GLY A 31 -19.85 43.95 1.80
N ASP A 32 -20.97 43.34 2.23
CA ASP A 32 -21.16 43.01 3.66
C ASP A 32 -20.02 42.14 4.14
N LYS A 33 -19.52 42.43 5.35
CA LYS A 33 -18.31 41.85 5.93
C LYS A 33 -18.61 40.51 6.59
N LEU A 34 -17.83 39.49 6.30
CA LEU A 34 -17.85 38.24 7.04
C LEU A 34 -16.54 38.04 7.81
N VAL A 35 -16.68 37.52 9.01
CA VAL A 35 -15.58 36.99 9.82
C VAL A 35 -15.79 35.49 9.95
N ILE A 36 -14.84 34.72 9.46
CA ILE A 36 -14.83 33.27 9.54
C ILE A 36 -13.86 32.86 10.64
N THR A 37 -14.31 32.06 11.61
CA THR A 37 -13.46 31.56 12.70
C THR A 37 -13.26 30.08 12.54
N ILE A 38 -11.99 29.62 12.60
CA ILE A 38 -11.57 28.22 12.51
C ILE A 38 -10.53 27.99 13.62
N GLY A 39 -10.83 27.13 14.57
CA GLY A 39 -9.99 26.96 15.75
C GLY A 39 -9.81 28.31 16.48
N SER A 40 -8.57 28.76 16.61
CA SER A 40 -8.24 30.07 17.21
C SER A 40 -8.08 31.20 16.19
N ASN A 41 -8.14 30.90 14.87
CA ASN A 41 -7.83 31.87 13.83
C ASN A 41 -9.09 32.50 13.24
N GLN A 42 -8.98 33.76 12.82
CA GLN A 42 -10.04 34.52 12.17
C GLN A 42 -9.61 34.99 10.80
N TYR A 43 -10.50 34.86 9.84
CA TYR A 43 -10.33 35.28 8.45
C TYR A 43 -11.48 36.21 8.05
N THR A 44 -11.20 37.21 7.26
CA THR A 44 -12.21 38.16 6.80
C THR A 44 -12.40 38.08 5.30
N THR A 45 -13.64 38.15 4.85
CA THR A 45 -14.02 38.24 3.46
C THR A 45 -15.26 39.13 3.31
N THR A 46 -15.76 39.28 2.10
CA THR A 46 -16.98 40.07 1.81
C THR A 46 -17.89 39.27 0.88
N VAL A 47 -19.18 39.61 0.92
CA VAL A 47 -20.19 39.03 0.00
C VAL A 47 -20.00 39.62 -1.41
N ASP A 48 -19.99 38.75 -2.41
CA ASP A 48 -19.95 39.14 -3.82
C ASP A 48 -21.33 39.48 -4.40
N ALA A 49 -21.37 39.86 -5.68
CA ALA A 49 -22.60 40.22 -6.38
C ALA A 49 -23.60 39.07 -6.55
N SER A 50 -23.17 37.83 -6.32
CA SER A 50 -23.99 36.61 -6.38
C SER A 50 -24.46 36.15 -5.00
N GLY A 51 -24.18 36.89 -3.92
CA GLY A 51 -24.44 36.50 -2.55
C GLY A 51 -23.49 35.41 -2.03
N LYS A 52 -22.36 35.16 -2.71
CA LYS A 52 -21.35 34.17 -2.31
C LYS A 52 -20.19 34.82 -1.58
N TRP A 53 -19.51 34.02 -0.80
CA TRP A 53 -18.30 34.38 -0.11
C TRP A 53 -17.31 33.22 -0.10
N SER A 54 -16.04 33.50 -0.02
CA SER A 54 -14.98 32.51 0.14
C SER A 54 -13.75 33.11 0.83
N VAL A 55 -13.00 32.26 1.52
CA VAL A 55 -11.73 32.62 2.16
C VAL A 55 -10.76 31.45 2.07
N GLY A 56 -9.50 31.73 1.74
CA GLY A 56 -8.43 30.76 1.80
C GLY A 56 -7.87 30.64 3.20
N VAL A 57 -7.75 29.43 3.71
CA VAL A 57 -7.09 29.08 4.97
C VAL A 57 -5.75 28.44 4.64
N PRO A 58 -4.62 29.00 5.08
CA PRO A 58 -3.30 28.46 4.76
C PRO A 58 -3.08 27.08 5.38
N ALA A 59 -2.22 26.27 4.74
CA ALA A 59 -1.88 24.92 5.19
C ALA A 59 -1.37 24.88 6.64
N SER A 60 -0.61 25.91 7.07
CA SER A 60 -0.12 26.02 8.47
C SER A 60 -1.24 26.02 9.49
N ASP A 61 -2.36 26.66 9.19
CA ASP A 61 -3.48 26.83 10.12
C ASP A 61 -4.39 25.59 10.08
N ILE A 62 -4.50 24.93 8.94
CA ILE A 62 -5.15 23.62 8.80
C ILE A 62 -4.35 22.57 9.59
N SER A 63 -3.02 22.53 9.43
CA SER A 63 -2.14 21.59 10.15
C SER A 63 -2.08 21.81 11.66
N ALA A 64 -2.54 22.96 12.15
CA ALA A 64 -2.64 23.25 13.58
C ALA A 64 -3.94 22.71 14.21
N LEU A 65 -4.91 22.24 13.40
CA LEU A 65 -6.13 21.63 13.90
C LEU A 65 -5.81 20.25 14.47
N THR A 66 -6.50 19.87 15.53
CA THR A 66 -6.37 18.54 16.15
C THR A 66 -7.48 17.62 15.70
N ASP A 67 -7.22 16.33 15.71
CA ASP A 67 -8.23 15.32 15.40
C ASP A 67 -9.49 15.49 16.25
N GLY A 68 -10.64 15.33 15.62
CA GLY A 68 -11.96 15.50 16.18
C GLY A 68 -12.83 16.50 15.42
N THR A 69 -13.97 16.84 15.98
CA THR A 69 -14.88 17.81 15.37
C THR A 69 -14.39 19.24 15.62
N VAL A 70 -14.22 20.00 14.54
CA VAL A 70 -13.90 21.42 14.54
C VAL A 70 -15.14 22.19 14.05
N THR A 71 -15.70 23.02 14.92
CA THR A 71 -16.83 23.90 14.57
C THR A 71 -16.31 25.18 13.94
N LEU A 72 -16.63 25.40 12.67
CA LEU A 72 -16.43 26.65 11.96
C LEU A 72 -17.55 27.63 12.32
N SER A 73 -17.27 28.92 12.39
CA SER A 73 -18.32 29.94 12.47
C SER A 73 -18.12 31.04 11.45
N ALA A 74 -19.21 31.49 10.85
CA ALA A 74 -19.24 32.65 9.96
C ALA A 74 -20.20 33.71 10.54
N THR A 75 -19.64 34.85 10.86
CA THR A 75 -20.42 36.00 11.33
C THR A 75 -20.44 37.06 10.24
N ILE A 76 -21.62 37.40 9.76
CA ILE A 76 -21.85 38.51 8.83
C ILE A 76 -22.36 39.74 9.58
N THR A 77 -21.90 40.91 9.16
CA THR A 77 -22.36 42.18 9.71
C THR A 77 -22.70 43.13 8.57
N ASP A 78 -23.91 43.66 8.57
CA ASP A 78 -24.38 44.62 7.57
C ASP A 78 -23.86 46.03 7.86
N SER A 79 -24.12 46.97 6.94
CA SER A 79 -23.71 48.38 7.06
C SER A 79 -24.41 49.14 8.19
N ALA A 80 -25.51 48.62 8.73
CA ALA A 80 -26.24 49.18 9.86
C ALA A 80 -25.76 48.64 11.22
N GLY A 81 -24.85 47.64 11.19
CA GLY A 81 -24.32 47.00 12.39
C GLY A 81 -25.09 45.75 12.86
N ASN A 82 -26.10 45.29 12.11
CA ASN A 82 -26.80 44.07 12.47
C ASN A 82 -25.92 42.87 12.08
N SER A 83 -25.88 41.86 12.96
CA SER A 83 -25.05 40.69 12.73
C SER A 83 -25.82 39.37 12.85
N SER A 84 -25.37 38.37 12.10
CA SER A 84 -25.88 37.00 12.17
C SER A 84 -24.70 36.04 12.11
N THR A 85 -24.78 34.93 12.86
CA THR A 85 -23.74 33.91 12.92
C THR A 85 -24.34 32.56 12.55
N GLN A 86 -23.61 31.80 11.72
CA GLN A 86 -23.89 30.40 11.38
C GLN A 86 -22.67 29.56 11.69
N THR A 87 -22.89 28.29 12.03
CA THR A 87 -21.83 27.32 12.31
C THR A 87 -21.90 26.16 11.35
N HIS A 88 -20.76 25.49 11.16
CA HIS A 88 -20.60 24.30 10.34
C HIS A 88 -19.53 23.42 10.97
N ASP A 89 -19.81 22.13 11.13
CA ASP A 89 -18.87 21.18 11.72
C ASP A 89 -18.09 20.46 10.63
N VAL A 90 -16.80 20.34 10.82
CA VAL A 90 -15.85 19.58 9.99
C VAL A 90 -15.11 18.61 10.90
N VAL A 91 -14.90 17.39 10.45
CA VAL A 91 -14.13 16.40 11.19
C VAL A 91 -12.69 16.43 10.72
N VAL A 92 -11.73 16.56 11.63
CA VAL A 92 -10.31 16.32 11.34
C VAL A 92 -10.00 14.90 11.77
N ASN A 93 -9.49 14.09 10.83
CA ASN A 93 -9.07 12.70 11.09
C ASN A 93 -7.77 12.41 10.35
N THR A 94 -6.66 12.48 11.06
CA THR A 94 -5.32 12.21 10.54
C THR A 94 -4.77 10.87 11.03
N ALA A 95 -5.66 9.97 11.49
CA ALA A 95 -5.28 8.65 12.00
C ALA A 95 -4.42 7.89 10.99
N SER A 96 -3.28 7.36 11.46
CA SER A 96 -2.39 6.62 10.58
C SER A 96 -2.99 5.27 10.21
N VAL A 97 -2.95 4.97 8.91
CA VAL A 97 -3.28 3.65 8.38
C VAL A 97 -2.00 2.82 8.34
N ALA A 98 -2.04 1.60 8.90
CA ALA A 98 -0.94 0.66 8.85
C ALA A 98 -1.28 -0.52 7.95
N LEU A 99 -0.27 -1.00 7.19
CA LEU A 99 -0.40 -2.14 6.29
C LEU A 99 0.93 -2.88 6.23
N THR A 100 0.89 -4.20 6.20
CA THR A 100 2.06 -5.06 6.02
C THR A 100 1.80 -6.10 4.95
N VAL A 101 2.86 -6.63 4.35
CA VAL A 101 2.87 -7.84 3.52
C VAL A 101 3.81 -8.84 4.17
N ASN A 102 3.36 -10.06 4.37
CA ASN A 102 4.15 -11.15 4.96
C ASN A 102 5.08 -11.77 3.91
N THR A 103 6.04 -12.56 4.38
CA THR A 103 6.89 -13.43 3.56
C THR A 103 6.04 -14.31 2.65
N LEU A 104 6.42 -14.38 1.38
CA LEU A 104 5.77 -15.17 0.34
C LEU A 104 6.46 -16.55 0.23
N SER A 105 5.70 -17.58 -0.13
CA SER A 105 6.23 -18.97 -0.32
C SER A 105 7.03 -19.51 0.87
N GLY A 106 7.16 -18.77 1.96
CA GLY A 106 7.91 -19.14 3.14
C GLY A 106 9.35 -18.59 3.20
N ASP A 107 9.94 -18.22 2.07
CA ASP A 107 11.33 -17.75 1.95
C ASP A 107 11.54 -16.61 0.93
N ASP A 108 10.43 -16.05 0.39
CA ASP A 108 10.43 -15.01 -0.64
C ASP A 108 11.04 -15.45 -1.98
N VAL A 109 11.07 -16.76 -2.23
CA VAL A 109 11.49 -17.36 -3.51
C VAL A 109 10.38 -18.26 -4.04
N ILE A 110 9.99 -18.06 -5.29
CA ILE A 110 9.09 -18.96 -6.01
C ILE A 110 9.96 -19.89 -6.86
N ASN A 111 10.18 -21.09 -6.36
CA ASN A 111 10.99 -22.12 -7.02
C ASN A 111 10.17 -22.92 -8.07
N ALA A 112 10.82 -23.90 -8.72
CA ALA A 112 10.20 -24.72 -9.78
C ALA A 112 8.95 -25.49 -9.33
N ALA A 113 8.88 -25.90 -8.06
CA ALA A 113 7.72 -26.62 -7.53
C ALA A 113 6.55 -25.67 -7.23
N GLU A 114 6.86 -24.52 -6.69
CA GLU A 114 5.87 -23.52 -6.29
C GLU A 114 5.29 -22.72 -7.47
N LYS A 115 6.06 -22.59 -8.57
CA LYS A 115 5.62 -21.88 -9.78
C LYS A 115 4.38 -22.50 -10.44
N GLY A 116 4.08 -23.75 -10.15
CA GLY A 116 2.87 -24.45 -10.63
C GLY A 116 1.69 -24.43 -9.65
N GLU A 117 1.85 -23.82 -8.48
CA GLU A 117 0.88 -23.83 -7.39
C GLU A 117 0.27 -22.45 -7.19
N ASP A 118 -0.86 -22.41 -6.46
CA ASP A 118 -1.48 -21.17 -6.02
C ASP A 118 -0.58 -20.46 -5.00
N LEU A 119 -0.37 -19.15 -5.16
CA LEU A 119 0.42 -18.34 -4.24
C LEU A 119 -0.50 -17.58 -3.27
N LEU A 120 -0.33 -17.79 -1.97
CA LEU A 120 -1.03 -17.03 -0.94
C LEU A 120 -0.26 -15.75 -0.64
N LEU A 121 -0.89 -14.60 -0.88
CA LEU A 121 -0.43 -13.29 -0.39
C LEU A 121 -1.19 -12.94 0.87
N SER A 122 -0.49 -12.48 1.89
CA SER A 122 -1.12 -12.14 3.18
C SER A 122 -0.38 -11.02 3.91
N GLY A 123 -1.03 -10.49 4.92
CA GLY A 123 -0.44 -9.46 5.77
C GLY A 123 -1.41 -8.98 6.84
N THR A 124 -1.11 -7.83 7.41
CA THR A 124 -1.93 -7.21 8.45
C THR A 124 -2.24 -5.76 8.15
N SER A 125 -3.34 -5.26 8.68
CA SER A 125 -3.71 -3.84 8.68
C SER A 125 -4.37 -3.48 10.02
N ASN A 126 -4.28 -2.22 10.42
CA ASN A 126 -5.02 -1.69 11.58
C ASN A 126 -6.46 -1.27 11.22
N GLN A 127 -6.89 -1.53 9.99
CA GLN A 127 -8.22 -1.15 9.54
C GLN A 127 -9.30 -2.12 10.05
N PRO A 128 -10.56 -1.64 10.21
CA PRO A 128 -11.69 -2.48 10.63
C PRO A 128 -11.89 -3.70 9.73
N GLU A 129 -12.59 -4.70 10.28
CA GLU A 129 -13.05 -5.88 9.53
C GLU A 129 -13.80 -5.46 8.24
N ALA A 130 -13.63 -6.25 7.18
CA ALA A 130 -14.21 -6.06 5.85
C ALA A 130 -13.65 -4.84 5.08
N THR A 131 -12.56 -4.20 5.55
CA THR A 131 -11.88 -3.16 4.75
C THR A 131 -11.17 -3.82 3.58
N THR A 132 -11.35 -3.25 2.38
CA THR A 132 -10.76 -3.78 1.15
C THR A 132 -9.27 -3.44 1.05
N ILE A 133 -8.44 -4.46 0.83
CA ILE A 133 -7.02 -4.34 0.49
C ILE A 133 -6.86 -4.65 -1.00
N THR A 134 -6.20 -3.78 -1.73
CA THR A 134 -5.81 -4.04 -3.13
C THR A 134 -4.36 -4.47 -3.18
N VAL A 135 -4.10 -5.63 -3.78
CA VAL A 135 -2.75 -6.21 -3.89
C VAL A 135 -2.39 -6.32 -5.36
N ASN A 136 -1.29 -5.72 -5.78
CA ASN A 136 -0.77 -5.79 -7.14
C ASN A 136 0.45 -6.72 -7.19
N LEU A 137 0.43 -7.67 -8.12
CA LEU A 137 1.57 -8.48 -8.53
C LEU A 137 1.66 -8.48 -10.05
N ASN A 138 2.78 -8.06 -10.59
CA ASN A 138 3.07 -8.05 -12.03
C ASN A 138 1.96 -7.34 -12.86
N GLY A 139 1.44 -6.20 -12.35
CA GLY A 139 0.42 -5.40 -13.03
C GLY A 139 -1.01 -5.93 -12.89
N ILE A 140 -1.23 -7.06 -12.23
CA ILE A 140 -2.56 -7.63 -11.97
C ILE A 140 -2.98 -7.29 -10.54
N ASN A 141 -4.19 -6.77 -10.38
CA ASN A 141 -4.77 -6.47 -9.07
C ASN A 141 -5.61 -7.63 -8.54
N TYR A 142 -5.36 -7.97 -7.29
CA TYR A 142 -6.13 -8.91 -6.48
C TYR A 142 -6.74 -8.14 -5.32
N THR A 143 -7.88 -8.58 -4.82
CA THR A 143 -8.56 -7.96 -3.69
C THR A 143 -8.69 -8.92 -2.52
N ALA A 144 -8.35 -8.45 -1.34
CA ALA A 144 -8.58 -9.10 -0.05
C ALA A 144 -9.48 -8.23 0.82
N THR A 145 -9.94 -8.76 1.93
CA THR A 145 -10.57 -7.98 3.00
C THR A 145 -9.92 -8.32 4.33
N THR A 146 -9.90 -7.35 5.23
CA THR A 146 -9.43 -7.56 6.60
C THR A 146 -10.43 -8.43 7.37
N ASP A 147 -9.92 -9.32 8.22
CA ASP A 147 -10.72 -10.02 9.24
C ASP A 147 -10.85 -9.19 10.54
N ALA A 148 -11.57 -9.70 11.54
CA ALA A 148 -11.76 -9.05 12.83
C ALA A 148 -10.45 -8.84 13.63
N SER A 149 -9.36 -9.52 13.28
CA SER A 149 -8.02 -9.37 13.86
C SER A 149 -7.10 -8.47 13.05
N GLY A 150 -7.59 -7.90 11.92
CA GLY A 150 -6.83 -7.08 11.01
C GLY A 150 -5.94 -7.86 10.05
N ASN A 151 -6.06 -9.20 9.96
CA ASN A 151 -5.34 -9.96 8.95
C ASN A 151 -6.07 -9.90 7.61
N TRP A 152 -5.31 -9.97 6.53
CA TRP A 152 -5.84 -10.09 5.18
C TRP A 152 -5.09 -11.17 4.40
N SER A 153 -5.78 -11.81 3.46
CA SER A 153 -5.15 -12.74 2.53
C SER A 153 -5.89 -12.81 1.20
N VAL A 154 -5.15 -13.11 0.15
CA VAL A 154 -5.68 -13.36 -1.20
C VAL A 154 -4.82 -14.41 -1.91
N THR A 155 -5.46 -15.26 -2.68
CA THR A 155 -4.80 -16.29 -3.47
C THR A 155 -4.58 -15.78 -4.91
N VAL A 156 -3.33 -15.83 -5.36
CA VAL A 156 -2.96 -15.68 -6.77
C VAL A 156 -3.03 -17.05 -7.40
N PRO A 157 -3.85 -17.28 -8.45
CA PRO A 157 -4.02 -18.61 -9.03
C PRO A 157 -2.74 -19.10 -9.71
N ALA A 158 -2.51 -20.41 -9.67
CA ALA A 158 -1.35 -21.09 -10.26
C ALA A 158 -1.07 -20.67 -11.71
N SER A 159 -2.12 -20.41 -12.50
CA SER A 159 -1.96 -19.93 -13.88
C SER A 159 -1.27 -18.56 -13.98
N ALA A 160 -1.52 -17.66 -13.03
CA ALA A 160 -0.86 -16.37 -12.97
C ALA A 160 0.57 -16.48 -12.43
N VAL A 161 0.80 -17.35 -11.44
CA VAL A 161 2.15 -17.65 -10.92
C VAL A 161 3.02 -18.27 -12.00
N SER A 162 2.50 -19.24 -12.76
CA SER A 162 3.21 -19.90 -13.87
C SER A 162 3.60 -18.92 -15.00
N ALA A 163 2.86 -17.83 -15.17
CA ALA A 163 3.14 -16.80 -16.17
C ALA A 163 4.28 -15.85 -15.77
N LEU A 164 4.73 -15.87 -14.51
CA LEU A 164 5.86 -15.05 -14.06
C LEU A 164 7.16 -15.57 -14.69
N GLY A 165 8.00 -14.69 -15.22
CA GLY A 165 9.34 -15.00 -15.72
C GLY A 165 10.36 -15.09 -14.57
N GLU A 166 11.57 -15.54 -14.91
CA GLU A 166 12.71 -15.52 -13.98
C GLU A 166 13.13 -14.08 -13.68
N ALA A 167 12.70 -13.53 -12.54
CA ALA A 167 12.99 -12.14 -12.15
C ALA A 167 12.61 -11.89 -10.68
N ASN A 168 13.05 -10.75 -10.16
CA ASN A 168 12.48 -10.16 -8.94
C ASN A 168 11.18 -9.45 -9.28
N TYR A 169 10.16 -9.68 -8.46
CA TYR A 169 8.88 -8.99 -8.51
C TYR A 169 8.63 -8.29 -7.18
N THR A 170 8.01 -7.13 -7.25
CA THR A 170 7.53 -6.42 -6.05
C THR A 170 6.02 -6.59 -5.96
N VAL A 171 5.56 -7.18 -4.86
CA VAL A 171 4.15 -7.16 -4.45
C VAL A 171 3.88 -5.82 -3.79
N THR A 172 2.84 -5.13 -4.20
CA THR A 172 2.39 -3.88 -3.58
C THR A 172 0.98 -4.06 -3.05
N ALA A 173 0.79 -3.90 -1.75
CA ALA A 173 -0.52 -3.84 -1.13
C ALA A 173 -0.88 -2.39 -0.81
N SER A 174 -2.14 -2.02 -0.96
CA SER A 174 -2.66 -0.69 -0.63
C SER A 174 -4.02 -0.77 0.04
N VAL A 175 -4.28 0.18 0.92
CA VAL A 175 -5.54 0.32 1.65
C VAL A 175 -5.87 1.80 1.85
N THR A 176 -7.15 2.11 1.83
CA THR A 176 -7.66 3.45 2.16
C THR A 176 -8.79 3.28 3.15
N ASP A 177 -8.80 4.07 4.23
CA ASP A 177 -9.88 4.07 5.20
C ASP A 177 -11.12 4.82 4.67
N ASN A 178 -12.17 4.86 5.47
CA ASN A 178 -13.45 5.48 5.10
C ASN A 178 -13.42 7.02 5.05
N VAL A 179 -12.32 7.64 5.43
CA VAL A 179 -12.13 9.10 5.41
C VAL A 179 -10.99 9.52 4.47
N GLY A 180 -10.44 8.61 3.67
CA GLY A 180 -9.45 8.89 2.64
C GLY A 180 -7.99 8.81 3.11
N ASN A 181 -7.69 8.45 4.36
CA ASN A 181 -6.32 8.15 4.76
C ASN A 181 -5.87 6.82 4.14
N SER A 182 -4.65 6.76 3.62
CA SER A 182 -4.18 5.58 2.91
C SER A 182 -2.78 5.14 3.33
N ALA A 183 -2.51 3.85 3.14
CA ALA A 183 -1.19 3.28 3.29
C ALA A 183 -0.90 2.31 2.13
N ALA A 184 0.38 2.15 1.83
CA ALA A 184 0.89 1.13 0.94
C ALA A 184 2.06 0.40 1.60
N ALA A 185 2.18 -0.89 1.32
CA ALA A 185 3.29 -1.73 1.74
C ALA A 185 3.79 -2.53 0.54
N THR A 186 5.10 -2.73 0.47
CA THR A 186 5.74 -3.51 -0.60
C THR A 186 6.53 -4.66 -0.02
N HIS A 187 6.62 -5.75 -0.79
CA HIS A 187 7.42 -6.91 -0.46
C HIS A 187 7.99 -7.52 -1.75
N ASP A 188 9.27 -7.86 -1.75
CA ASP A 188 9.92 -8.41 -2.94
C ASP A 188 9.92 -9.93 -2.89
N VAL A 189 9.73 -10.56 -4.05
CA VAL A 189 9.79 -12.00 -4.25
C VAL A 189 10.63 -12.31 -5.48
N LEU A 190 11.54 -13.27 -5.37
CA LEU A 190 12.33 -13.78 -6.48
C LEU A 190 11.61 -14.98 -7.13
N VAL A 191 11.47 -14.96 -8.44
CA VAL A 191 11.10 -16.17 -9.20
C VAL A 191 12.40 -16.77 -9.75
N ASP A 192 12.75 -17.97 -9.26
CA ASP A 192 13.86 -18.80 -9.76
C ASP A 192 13.41 -20.25 -9.84
N SER A 193 12.91 -20.61 -11.00
CA SER A 193 12.45 -21.97 -11.30
C SER A 193 13.48 -22.77 -12.12
N SER A 194 14.70 -22.26 -12.22
CA SER A 194 15.79 -22.89 -12.96
C SER A 194 16.28 -24.15 -12.24
N LEU A 195 16.02 -25.32 -12.81
CA LEU A 195 16.50 -26.57 -12.23
C LEU A 195 18.02 -26.71 -12.36
N PRO A 196 18.72 -27.18 -11.33
CA PRO A 196 20.12 -27.52 -11.45
C PRO A 196 20.31 -28.73 -12.37
N VAL A 197 21.32 -28.64 -13.22
CA VAL A 197 21.67 -29.74 -14.17
C VAL A 197 23.02 -30.30 -13.79
N VAL A 198 23.05 -31.61 -13.60
CA VAL A 198 24.29 -32.37 -13.34
C VAL A 198 24.61 -33.23 -14.54
N THR A 199 25.84 -33.13 -15.04
CA THR A 199 26.36 -34.03 -16.07
C THR A 199 27.58 -34.73 -15.53
N LEU A 200 27.67 -36.05 -15.78
CA LEU A 200 28.83 -36.86 -15.41
C LEU A 200 29.74 -37.07 -16.62
N ASN A 201 31.04 -36.96 -16.40
CA ASN A 201 32.03 -37.35 -17.41
C ASN A 201 32.11 -38.87 -17.49
N HIS A 202 32.72 -39.38 -18.54
CA HIS A 202 33.00 -40.81 -18.67
C HIS A 202 33.83 -41.28 -17.47
N PHE A 203 33.38 -42.34 -16.82
CA PHE A 203 34.09 -42.97 -15.72
C PHE A 203 35.26 -43.81 -16.30
N ALA A 204 36.42 -43.81 -15.69
CA ALA A 204 37.63 -44.48 -16.17
C ALA A 204 38.02 -44.13 -17.65
N GLY A 205 37.50 -43.00 -18.18
CA GLY A 205 37.80 -42.52 -19.53
C GLY A 205 36.91 -43.09 -20.63
N ASP A 206 36.43 -44.30 -20.52
CA ASP A 206 35.61 -45.01 -21.53
C ASP A 206 34.35 -45.67 -20.94
N ASN A 207 34.07 -45.51 -19.66
CA ASN A 207 33.01 -46.20 -18.90
C ASN A 207 33.25 -47.70 -18.68
N ILE A 208 34.47 -48.21 -18.91
CA ILE A 208 34.89 -49.56 -18.64
C ILE A 208 36.04 -49.54 -17.62
N VAL A 209 35.90 -50.30 -16.57
CA VAL A 209 36.93 -50.35 -15.51
C VAL A 209 37.74 -51.64 -15.69
N ASN A 210 39.01 -51.51 -16.12
CA ASN A 210 39.94 -52.62 -16.26
C ASN A 210 40.73 -52.89 -14.97
N ALA A 211 41.52 -53.97 -14.92
CA ALA A 211 42.25 -54.37 -13.70
C ALA A 211 43.26 -53.32 -13.20
N ALA A 212 43.89 -52.59 -14.11
CA ALA A 212 44.82 -51.53 -13.73
C ALA A 212 44.13 -50.32 -13.13
N GLU A 213 42.96 -49.97 -13.67
CA GLU A 213 42.16 -48.85 -13.21
C GLU A 213 41.49 -49.13 -11.86
N VAL A 214 41.12 -50.37 -11.57
CA VAL A 214 40.66 -50.82 -10.25
C VAL A 214 41.74 -50.58 -9.20
N ALA A 215 43.00 -50.93 -9.53
CA ALA A 215 44.12 -50.78 -8.62
C ALA A 215 44.53 -49.33 -8.39
N ALA A 216 44.34 -48.46 -9.37
CA ALA A 216 44.73 -47.05 -9.30
C ALA A 216 43.72 -46.17 -8.55
N GLY A 217 42.52 -46.68 -8.31
CA GLY A 217 41.39 -45.87 -7.85
C GLY A 217 40.85 -44.94 -8.95
N GLN A 218 39.57 -44.70 -8.95
CA GLN A 218 38.91 -43.86 -9.95
C GLN A 218 38.24 -42.66 -9.33
N THR A 219 38.30 -41.52 -10.02
CA THR A 219 37.60 -40.30 -9.62
C THR A 219 36.39 -40.09 -10.53
N LEU A 220 35.23 -39.96 -9.93
CA LEU A 220 34.03 -39.53 -10.62
C LEU A 220 34.04 -38.00 -10.74
N THR A 221 33.94 -37.53 -11.97
CA THR A 221 33.92 -36.07 -12.26
C THR A 221 32.70 -35.69 -13.08
N GLY A 222 32.29 -34.45 -13.00
CA GLY A 222 31.14 -33.96 -13.76
C GLY A 222 31.10 -32.42 -13.74
N LYS A 223 30.04 -31.90 -14.34
CA LYS A 223 29.73 -30.45 -14.30
C LYS A 223 28.35 -30.28 -13.72
N VAL A 224 28.21 -29.17 -13.00
CA VAL A 224 26.91 -28.67 -12.52
C VAL A 224 26.66 -27.31 -13.16
N SER A 225 25.46 -27.07 -13.64
CA SER A 225 24.98 -25.76 -14.08
C SER A 225 23.66 -25.43 -13.38
N ASN A 226 23.30 -24.16 -13.33
CA ASN A 226 22.14 -23.64 -12.60
C ASN A 226 22.15 -24.02 -11.11
N ALA A 227 23.34 -23.98 -10.49
CA ALA A 227 23.53 -24.22 -9.06
C ALA A 227 24.44 -23.15 -8.48
N ALA A 228 24.20 -22.78 -7.23
CA ALA A 228 24.97 -21.77 -6.52
C ALA A 228 26.21 -22.39 -5.84
N SER A 229 27.18 -21.55 -5.48
CA SER A 229 28.32 -21.99 -4.68
C SER A 229 27.84 -22.39 -3.29
N GLY A 230 28.06 -23.66 -2.91
CA GLY A 230 27.62 -24.21 -1.62
C GLY A 230 26.47 -25.21 -1.72
N ASP A 231 25.82 -25.31 -2.86
CA ASP A 231 24.86 -26.37 -3.12
C ASP A 231 25.54 -27.74 -3.00
N ARG A 232 24.79 -28.71 -2.48
CA ARG A 232 25.29 -30.04 -2.17
C ARG A 232 24.67 -31.08 -3.06
N SER A 233 25.51 -32.07 -3.50
CA SER A 233 25.04 -33.35 -4.02
C SER A 233 24.81 -34.32 -2.86
N GLU A 234 23.67 -35.04 -2.84
CA GLU A 234 23.45 -36.13 -1.88
C GLU A 234 24.00 -37.43 -2.42
N GLU A 235 24.85 -38.14 -1.62
CA GLU A 235 25.26 -39.51 -1.86
C GLU A 235 24.23 -40.45 -1.23
N ARG A 236 23.52 -41.22 -2.05
CA ARG A 236 22.66 -42.31 -1.58
C ARG A 236 23.44 -43.63 -1.63
N ARG A 237 23.96 -44.10 -0.50
CA ARG A 237 24.48 -45.47 -0.43
C ARG A 237 23.33 -46.47 -0.45
N VAL A 238 23.22 -47.23 -1.51
CA VAL A 238 22.35 -48.41 -1.54
C VAL A 238 23.13 -49.54 -0.82
N GLY A 239 22.68 -49.86 0.40
CA GLY A 239 23.23 -50.98 1.14
C GLY A 239 23.06 -52.29 0.36
N LYS A 240 24.08 -53.16 0.48
CA LYS A 240 24.09 -54.53 -0.07
C LYS A 240 23.02 -55.39 0.60
#